data_58e839f5b914e6c83f68f5f3e4ae26dc
#
_entry.id   58e839f5b914e6c83f68f5f3e4ae26dc
#
_cell.length_a   1.000
_cell.length_b   1.000
_cell.length_c   1.000
_cell.angle_alpha   90.00
_cell.angle_beta   90.00
_cell.angle_gamma   90.00
#
_symmetry.space_group_name_H-M   'P 1'
#
loop_
_entity.id
_entity.type
_entity.pdbx_description
1 polymer ?
#
loop_
_entity_poly.entity_id
_entity_poly.type
_entity_poly.pdbx_seq_one_letter_code
_entity_poly.pdbx_strand_id
1 'polypeptide(L)'
;MLQRHEDPVVKWLALGASVSLAIAVAVATVWQGPGIAGAQQPPRDMSNPYEGDPSAVENGRDRFSDRCTFCHGTRGKGAKGPCLICGHWKHGGSNANLFATISGGLAGTQMGAFAASLSGEEIWSIIAFLRDEAQKRLAAEEPRPKIGVSR
;
A
#
# COMPACT_ATOMS: atom_id res chain seq x y z
N MET A 1 16.18 25.61 -76.07
CA MET A 1 15.41 26.14 -74.90
C MET A 1 14.31 25.16 -74.63
N LEU A 2 14.48 24.29 -73.61
CA LEU A 2 13.49 23.33 -73.15
C LEU A 2 12.77 23.96 -72.01
N GLN A 3 11.51 24.33 -72.18
CA GLN A 3 10.62 24.88 -71.19
C GLN A 3 10.11 23.71 -70.36
N ARG A 4 10.50 23.64 -69.07
CA ARG A 4 10.08 22.62 -68.18
C ARG A 4 8.66 22.99 -67.69
N HIS A 5 7.67 22.29 -68.25
CA HIS A 5 6.27 22.36 -67.73
C HIS A 5 6.23 21.81 -66.33
N GLU A 6 6.06 22.67 -65.35
CA GLU A 6 5.81 22.26 -63.99
C GLU A 6 4.33 21.92 -63.83
N ASP A 7 4.05 20.63 -63.79
CA ASP A 7 2.67 20.13 -63.59
C ASP A 7 2.11 20.56 -62.25
N PRO A 8 0.93 21.20 -62.19
CA PRO A 8 0.31 21.67 -60.96
C PRO A 8 0.00 20.54 -59.96
N VAL A 9 -0.10 19.30 -60.43
CA VAL A 9 -0.38 18.13 -59.60
C VAL A 9 0.77 17.84 -58.62
N VAL A 10 2.02 18.07 -59.06
CA VAL A 10 3.21 17.83 -58.20
C VAL A 10 3.28 18.83 -57.05
N LYS A 11 2.82 20.07 -57.21
CA LYS A 11 2.75 21.06 -56.11
C LYS A 11 1.75 20.72 -55.04
N TRP A 12 0.61 20.10 -55.38
CA TRP A 12 -0.39 19.69 -54.44
C TRP A 12 0.03 18.46 -53.63
N LEU A 13 0.80 17.53 -54.20
CA LEU A 13 1.33 16.37 -53.50
C LEU A 13 2.40 16.77 -52.47
N ALA A 14 3.22 17.77 -52.77
CA ALA A 14 4.24 18.25 -51.82
C ALA A 14 3.62 18.98 -50.61
N LEU A 15 2.54 19.75 -50.82
CA LEU A 15 1.82 20.44 -49.73
C LEU A 15 1.04 19.48 -48.85
N GLY A 16 0.45 18.42 -49.43
CA GLY A 16 -0.29 17.40 -48.67
C GLY A 16 0.60 16.59 -47.75
N ALA A 17 1.81 16.26 -48.14
CA ALA A 17 2.75 15.49 -47.33
C ALA A 17 3.23 16.26 -46.09
N SER A 18 3.44 17.57 -46.20
CA SER A 18 3.91 18.43 -45.11
C SER A 18 2.83 18.63 -44.01
N VAL A 19 1.58 18.76 -44.43
CA VAL A 19 0.45 18.92 -43.47
C VAL A 19 0.17 17.62 -42.71
N SER A 20 0.24 16.47 -43.38
CA SER A 20 0.03 15.16 -42.74
C SER A 20 1.09 14.85 -41.71
N LEU A 21 2.34 15.23 -41.92
CA LEU A 21 3.43 15.01 -40.98
C LEU A 21 3.27 15.89 -39.70
N ALA A 22 2.81 17.14 -39.90
CA ALA A 22 2.57 18.05 -38.77
C ALA A 22 1.42 17.58 -37.86
N ILE A 23 0.35 17.03 -38.43
CA ILE A 23 -0.78 16.49 -37.68
C ILE A 23 -0.38 15.22 -36.90
N ALA A 24 0.44 14.35 -37.50
CA ALA A 24 0.91 13.14 -36.81
C ALA A 24 1.79 13.45 -35.58
N VAL A 25 2.63 14.49 -35.65
CA VAL A 25 3.46 14.91 -34.51
C VAL A 25 2.61 15.56 -33.41
N ALA A 26 1.59 16.36 -33.79
CA ALA A 26 0.71 17.01 -32.80
C ALA A 26 -0.16 16.01 -32.04
N VAL A 27 -0.61 14.92 -32.66
CA VAL A 27 -1.40 13.89 -32.01
C VAL A 27 -0.55 13.04 -31.05
N ALA A 28 0.73 12.82 -31.35
CA ALA A 28 1.63 12.06 -30.47
C ALA A 28 1.96 12.79 -29.16
N THR A 29 1.91 14.13 -29.13
CA THR A 29 2.19 14.91 -27.91
C THR A 29 1.01 15.05 -26.95
N VAL A 30 -0.23 14.85 -27.41
CA VAL A 30 -1.45 14.95 -26.57
C VAL A 30 -1.69 13.68 -25.74
N TRP A 31 -1.07 12.54 -26.11
CA TRP A 31 -1.23 11.27 -25.36
C TRP A 31 -0.27 11.09 -24.19
N GLN A 32 0.59 12.07 -23.93
CA GLN A 32 1.29 12.15 -22.64
C GLN A 32 0.41 12.90 -21.63
N GLY A 33 -0.77 12.38 -21.38
CA GLY A 33 -1.56 12.77 -20.22
C GLY A 33 -0.69 12.62 -18.97
N PRO A 34 -0.95 13.41 -17.88
CA PRO A 34 -0.24 13.22 -16.63
C PRO A 34 -0.33 11.74 -16.31
N GLY A 35 0.82 11.05 -16.34
CA GLY A 35 0.89 9.64 -16.00
C GLY A 35 0.12 9.50 -14.70
N ILE A 36 -0.86 8.59 -14.67
CA ILE A 36 -1.51 8.19 -13.45
C ILE A 36 -0.34 7.94 -12.51
N ALA A 37 -0.16 8.83 -11.52
CA ALA A 37 0.86 8.67 -10.50
C ALA A 37 0.61 7.28 -9.96
N GLY A 38 1.42 6.32 -10.42
CA GLY A 38 1.30 4.94 -10.00
C GLY A 38 1.27 5.00 -8.50
N ALA A 39 0.26 4.38 -7.86
CA ALA A 39 0.17 4.30 -6.43
C ALA A 39 1.55 3.84 -5.95
N GLN A 40 2.35 4.78 -5.47
CA GLN A 40 3.70 4.51 -5.01
C GLN A 40 3.52 3.55 -3.86
N GLN A 41 3.91 2.30 -4.07
CA GLN A 41 3.97 1.34 -2.98
C GLN A 41 4.85 1.98 -1.90
N PRO A 42 4.34 2.08 -0.66
CA PRO A 42 5.13 2.67 0.41
C PRO A 42 6.48 1.95 0.48
N PRO A 43 7.58 2.66 0.78
CA PRO A 43 8.91 2.06 0.89
C PRO A 43 8.81 0.78 1.72
N ARG A 44 9.38 -0.32 1.23
CA ARG A 44 9.29 -1.64 1.89
C ARG A 44 9.88 -1.65 3.30
N ASP A 45 10.58 -0.58 3.65
CA ASP A 45 11.37 -0.41 4.88
C ASP A 45 10.87 0.76 5.75
N MET A 46 9.56 1.01 5.78
CA MET A 46 9.03 1.95 6.77
C MET A 46 9.11 1.34 8.17
N SER A 47 10.03 1.83 9.00
CA SER A 47 10.02 1.54 10.43
C SER A 47 8.79 2.20 11.07
N ASN A 48 8.16 1.50 12.01
CA ASN A 48 7.11 2.10 12.83
C ASN A 48 7.75 3.04 13.87
N PRO A 49 7.47 4.35 13.85
CA PRO A 49 8.07 5.29 14.80
C PRO A 49 7.68 5.02 16.28
N TYR A 50 6.64 4.22 16.49
CA TYR A 50 6.10 3.91 17.82
C TYR A 50 6.36 2.46 18.26
N GLU A 51 7.22 1.71 17.52
CA GLU A 51 7.53 0.33 17.87
C GLU A 51 8.28 0.27 19.21
N GLY A 52 7.73 -0.47 20.17
CA GLY A 52 8.28 -0.57 21.52
C GLY A 52 7.93 0.57 22.48
N ASP A 53 7.18 1.59 22.05
CA ASP A 53 6.67 2.63 22.93
C ASP A 53 5.43 2.12 23.68
N PRO A 54 5.48 2.00 25.04
CA PRO A 54 4.36 1.48 25.83
C PRO A 54 3.09 2.31 25.71
N SER A 55 3.22 3.64 25.58
CA SER A 55 2.06 4.53 25.49
C SER A 55 1.37 4.41 24.12
N ALA A 56 2.13 4.25 23.06
CA ALA A 56 1.61 3.99 21.74
C ALA A 56 0.98 2.59 21.62
N VAL A 57 1.56 1.58 22.26
CA VAL A 57 0.99 0.22 22.34
C VAL A 57 -0.35 0.25 23.04
N GLU A 58 -0.48 1.00 24.15
CA GLU A 58 -1.75 1.16 24.86
C GLU A 58 -2.80 1.87 24.02
N ASN A 59 -2.46 2.99 23.40
CA ASN A 59 -3.34 3.70 22.47
C ASN A 59 -3.78 2.78 21.32
N GLY A 60 -2.84 2.06 20.73
CA GLY A 60 -3.12 1.09 19.67
C GLY A 60 -4.06 -0.03 20.10
N ARG A 61 -3.95 -0.50 21.35
CA ARG A 61 -4.86 -1.48 21.95
C ARG A 61 -6.29 -0.95 22.01
N ASP A 62 -6.45 0.30 22.47
CA ASP A 62 -7.76 0.91 22.60
C ASP A 62 -8.40 1.10 21.22
N ARG A 63 -7.66 1.67 20.24
CA ARG A 63 -8.15 1.83 18.88
C ARG A 63 -8.48 0.50 18.21
N PHE A 64 -7.65 -0.51 18.43
CA PHE A 64 -7.90 -1.86 17.93
C PHE A 64 -9.18 -2.46 18.54
N SER A 65 -9.37 -2.29 19.83
CA SER A 65 -10.55 -2.79 20.55
C SER A 65 -11.84 -2.18 19.99
N ASP A 66 -11.83 -0.89 19.71
CA ASP A 66 -13.00 -0.16 19.23
C ASP A 66 -13.37 -0.48 17.77
N ARG A 67 -12.38 -0.73 16.92
CA ARG A 67 -12.57 -0.75 15.46
C ARG A 67 -12.32 -2.09 14.80
N CYS A 68 -11.45 -2.93 15.38
CA CYS A 68 -10.88 -4.09 14.70
C CYS A 68 -11.32 -5.43 15.32
N THR A 69 -11.60 -5.46 16.63
CA THR A 69 -11.88 -6.67 17.39
C THR A 69 -13.05 -7.49 16.85
N PHE A 70 -14.09 -6.83 16.33
CA PHE A 70 -15.26 -7.53 15.77
C PHE A 70 -14.89 -8.54 14.67
N CYS A 71 -13.93 -8.17 13.82
CA CYS A 71 -13.47 -9.04 12.74
C CYS A 71 -12.21 -9.83 13.11
N HIS A 72 -11.25 -9.20 13.79
CA HIS A 72 -9.94 -9.80 14.02
C HIS A 72 -9.79 -10.46 15.41
N GLY A 73 -10.86 -10.49 16.18
CA GLY A 73 -10.87 -11.09 17.52
C GLY A 73 -10.07 -10.29 18.55
N THR A 74 -10.27 -10.61 19.81
CA THR A 74 -9.55 -9.96 20.90
C THR A 74 -8.05 -10.10 20.71
N ARG A 75 -7.31 -8.99 20.81
CA ARG A 75 -5.85 -8.94 20.66
C ARG A 75 -5.33 -9.46 19.29
N GLY A 76 -6.16 -9.43 18.25
CA GLY A 76 -5.74 -9.83 16.91
C GLY A 76 -5.64 -11.34 16.69
N LYS A 77 -6.22 -12.17 17.54
CA LYS A 77 -6.15 -13.65 17.47
C LYS A 77 -6.92 -14.25 16.29
N GLY A 78 -7.71 -13.46 15.58
CA GLY A 78 -8.59 -13.89 14.50
C GLY A 78 -10.00 -14.23 15.02
N ALA A 79 -10.98 -14.01 14.14
CA ALA A 79 -12.38 -14.37 14.31
C ALA A 79 -13.02 -14.53 12.92
N LYS A 80 -13.84 -13.58 12.43
CA LYS A 80 -14.33 -13.54 11.06
C LYS A 80 -13.20 -13.24 10.06
N GLY A 81 -12.25 -12.39 10.47
CA GLY A 81 -11.03 -12.06 9.75
C GLY A 81 -9.83 -12.90 10.22
N PRO A 82 -8.70 -12.81 9.52
CA PRO A 82 -7.51 -13.59 9.84
C PRO A 82 -6.90 -13.20 11.17
N CYS A 83 -6.12 -14.14 11.74
CA CYS A 83 -5.22 -13.87 12.86
C CYS A 83 -4.12 -12.88 12.42
N LEU A 84 -3.98 -11.78 13.16
CA LEU A 84 -3.01 -10.71 12.89
C LEU A 84 -1.70 -10.85 13.68
N ILE A 85 -1.63 -11.80 14.61
CA ILE A 85 -0.46 -12.06 15.44
C ILE A 85 0.14 -13.45 15.22
N CYS A 86 -0.33 -14.16 14.17
CA CYS A 86 0.09 -15.53 13.87
C CYS A 86 1.26 -15.62 12.88
N GLY A 87 1.79 -14.50 12.42
CA GLY A 87 2.92 -14.46 11.47
C GLY A 87 2.56 -14.76 10.01
N HIS A 88 1.29 -15.03 9.70
CA HIS A 88 0.84 -15.34 8.34
C HIS A 88 0.12 -14.14 7.72
N TRP A 89 0.78 -13.48 6.75
CA TRP A 89 0.29 -12.24 6.14
C TRP A 89 0.04 -12.43 4.64
N LYS A 90 -1.22 -12.57 4.27
CA LYS A 90 -1.62 -12.75 2.86
C LYS A 90 -1.27 -11.55 1.97
N HIS A 91 -1.30 -10.34 2.53
CA HIS A 91 -1.08 -9.08 1.80
C HIS A 91 0.22 -8.39 2.20
N GLY A 92 1.18 -9.15 2.75
CA GLY A 92 2.45 -8.65 3.24
C GLY A 92 2.40 -8.22 4.70
N GLY A 93 3.47 -8.54 5.43
CA GLY A 93 3.57 -8.34 6.88
C GLY A 93 4.54 -7.23 7.28
N SER A 94 5.12 -6.46 6.36
CA SER A 94 5.93 -5.30 6.72
C SER A 94 5.08 -4.20 7.36
N ASN A 95 5.70 -3.30 8.12
CA ASN A 95 4.99 -2.16 8.71
C ASN A 95 4.31 -1.31 7.62
N ALA A 96 4.98 -1.10 6.48
CA ALA A 96 4.43 -0.41 5.33
C ALA A 96 3.19 -1.10 4.75
N ASN A 97 3.23 -2.45 4.60
CA ASN A 97 2.08 -3.20 4.10
C ASN A 97 0.89 -3.12 5.06
N LEU A 98 1.15 -3.22 6.37
CA LEU A 98 0.10 -3.11 7.39
C LEU A 98 -0.51 -1.71 7.38
N PHE A 99 0.32 -0.67 7.34
CA PHE A 99 -0.14 0.71 7.24
C PHE A 99 -1.01 0.93 6.00
N ALA A 100 -0.55 0.50 4.83
CA ALA A 100 -1.30 0.62 3.58
C ALA A 100 -2.62 -0.16 3.64
N THR A 101 -2.62 -1.37 4.20
CA THR A 101 -3.82 -2.21 4.34
C THR A 101 -4.85 -1.58 5.28
N ILE A 102 -4.43 -1.02 6.41
CA ILE A 102 -5.35 -0.35 7.34
C ILE A 102 -5.86 0.96 6.74
N SER A 103 -4.98 1.77 6.16
CA SER A 103 -5.34 3.07 5.57
C SER A 103 -6.28 2.91 4.39
N GLY A 104 -5.93 2.06 3.42
CA GLY A 104 -6.62 1.92 2.14
C GLY A 104 -7.65 0.81 2.08
N GLY A 105 -7.69 -0.08 3.06
CA GLY A 105 -8.53 -1.28 3.02
C GLY A 105 -8.07 -2.31 2.00
N LEU A 106 -8.89 -3.32 1.78
CA LEU A 106 -8.66 -4.38 0.80
C LEU A 106 -9.86 -4.49 -0.13
N ALA A 107 -9.68 -4.12 -1.39
CA ALA A 107 -10.73 -4.15 -2.39
C ALA A 107 -11.37 -5.54 -2.51
N GLY A 108 -12.69 -5.59 -2.61
CA GLY A 108 -13.45 -6.84 -2.70
C GLY A 108 -13.57 -7.63 -1.40
N THR A 109 -13.18 -7.04 -0.25
CA THR A 109 -13.30 -7.66 1.07
C THR A 109 -14.09 -6.78 2.04
N GLN A 110 -14.38 -7.31 3.25
CA GLN A 110 -14.99 -6.55 4.34
C GLN A 110 -13.98 -5.66 5.09
N MET A 111 -12.69 -5.73 4.77
CA MET A 111 -11.66 -4.85 5.34
C MET A 111 -11.73 -3.49 4.66
N GLY A 112 -12.47 -2.57 5.27
CA GLY A 112 -12.63 -1.20 4.77
C GLY A 112 -11.38 -0.35 4.97
N ALA A 113 -11.36 0.82 4.33
CA ALA A 113 -10.32 1.84 4.50
C ALA A 113 -10.58 2.67 5.77
N PHE A 114 -9.56 2.85 6.60
CA PHE A 114 -9.67 3.58 7.86
C PHE A 114 -9.03 4.97 7.84
N ALA A 115 -8.35 5.38 6.76
CA ALA A 115 -7.69 6.69 6.69
C ALA A 115 -8.62 7.90 6.89
N ALA A 116 -9.94 7.74 6.65
CA ALA A 116 -10.92 8.80 6.90
C ALA A 116 -11.34 8.92 8.38
N SER A 117 -11.08 7.90 9.22
CA SER A 117 -11.55 7.81 10.60
C SER A 117 -10.43 7.60 11.62
N LEU A 118 -9.22 7.29 11.18
CA LEU A 118 -8.02 7.15 11.99
C LEU A 118 -6.91 8.02 11.44
N SER A 119 -6.20 8.70 12.31
CA SER A 119 -4.97 9.41 11.93
C SER A 119 -3.84 8.42 11.60
N GLY A 120 -2.80 8.92 10.92
CA GLY A 120 -1.60 8.11 10.67
C GLY A 120 -0.93 7.62 11.94
N GLU A 121 -0.94 8.44 13.01
CA GLU A 121 -0.40 8.10 14.33
C GLU A 121 -1.19 6.96 15.00
N GLU A 122 -2.52 7.01 14.93
CA GLU A 122 -3.38 5.96 15.45
C GLU A 122 -3.18 4.64 14.71
N ILE A 123 -3.00 4.69 13.37
CA ILE A 123 -2.68 3.51 12.58
C ILE A 123 -1.32 2.93 12.98
N TRP A 124 -0.30 3.76 13.16
CA TRP A 124 1.01 3.32 13.64
C TRP A 124 0.96 2.72 15.04
N SER A 125 0.17 3.31 15.93
CA SER A 125 -0.06 2.76 17.28
C SER A 125 -0.74 1.39 17.25
N ILE A 126 -1.73 1.19 16.38
CA ILE A 126 -2.36 -0.13 16.16
C ILE A 126 -1.32 -1.15 15.68
N ILE A 127 -0.43 -0.78 14.76
CA ILE A 127 0.63 -1.67 14.28
C ILE A 127 1.61 -2.00 15.41
N ALA A 128 2.01 -1.02 16.23
CA ALA A 128 2.86 -1.24 17.40
C ALA A 128 2.22 -2.23 18.39
N PHE A 129 0.94 -2.08 18.67
CA PHE A 129 0.17 -3.02 19.50
C PHE A 129 0.17 -4.44 18.91
N LEU A 130 -0.07 -4.61 17.62
CA LEU A 130 -0.07 -5.93 16.98
C LEU A 130 1.31 -6.59 17.01
N ARG A 131 2.40 -5.81 16.86
CA ARG A 131 3.78 -6.31 17.00
C ARG A 131 4.07 -6.78 18.43
N ASP A 132 3.71 -5.98 19.42
CA ASP A 132 3.83 -6.32 20.83
C ASP A 132 3.06 -7.61 21.18
N GLU A 133 1.82 -7.73 20.73
CA GLU A 133 1.01 -8.95 20.95
C GLU A 133 1.58 -10.19 20.24
N ALA A 134 2.16 -10.03 19.06
CA ALA A 134 2.83 -11.11 18.35
C ALA A 134 4.07 -11.59 19.10
N GLN A 135 4.88 -10.68 19.64
CA GLN A 135 6.05 -11.00 20.46
C GLN A 135 5.66 -11.70 21.76
N LYS A 136 4.63 -11.21 22.47
CA LYS A 136 4.09 -11.84 23.67
C LYS A 136 3.61 -13.27 23.42
N ARG A 137 2.99 -13.49 22.25
CA ARG A 137 2.57 -14.83 21.85
C ARG A 137 3.76 -15.75 21.63
N LEU A 138 4.77 -15.32 20.88
CA LEU A 138 5.98 -16.13 20.64
C LEU A 138 6.70 -16.47 21.94
N ALA A 139 6.85 -15.49 22.85
CA ALA A 139 7.46 -15.71 24.15
C ALA A 139 6.67 -16.71 25.04
N ALA A 140 5.35 -16.79 24.87
CA ALA A 140 4.52 -17.75 25.59
C ALA A 140 4.58 -19.17 24.96
N GLU A 141 4.90 -19.27 23.68
CA GLU A 141 5.05 -20.54 22.96
C GLU A 141 6.45 -21.15 23.11
N GLU A 142 7.48 -20.35 23.50
CA GLU A 142 8.80 -20.88 23.80
C GLU A 142 8.76 -21.81 25.03
N PRO A 143 9.34 -23.03 24.96
CA PRO A 143 9.38 -23.92 26.09
C PRO A 143 10.18 -23.25 27.22
N ARG A 144 9.54 -23.01 28.37
CA ARG A 144 10.24 -22.53 29.56
C ARG A 144 11.43 -23.42 29.87
N PRO A 145 12.65 -22.86 30.04
CA PRO A 145 13.79 -23.65 30.46
C PRO A 145 13.41 -24.39 31.74
N LYS A 146 13.57 -25.72 31.73
CA LYS A 146 13.37 -26.53 32.95
C LYS A 146 14.38 -26.02 33.97
N ILE A 147 13.92 -25.22 34.94
CA ILE A 147 14.73 -24.83 36.09
C ILE A 147 15.00 -26.14 36.79
N GLY A 148 16.23 -26.65 36.65
CA GLY A 148 16.65 -27.83 37.36
C GLY A 148 16.58 -27.55 38.88
N VAL A 149 15.55 -28.12 39.53
CA VAL A 149 15.53 -28.21 40.97
C VAL A 149 16.53 -29.27 41.34
N SER A 150 17.79 -28.83 41.62
CA SER A 150 18.77 -29.68 42.29
C SER A 150 18.27 -29.97 43.69
N ARG A 151 18.00 -31.23 43.94
CA ARG A 151 17.75 -31.78 45.29
C ARG A 151 19.11 -31.87 46.02
#